data_72900a15170cafe1e3660f701ce712c1
#
_entry.id   72900a15170cafe1e3660f701ce712c1
#
_cell.length_a   1.000
_cell.length_b   1.000
_cell.length_c   1.000
_cell.angle_alpha   90.00
_cell.angle_beta   90.00
_cell.angle_gamma   90.00
#
_symmetry.space_group_name_H-M   'P 1'
#
loop_
_entity.id
_entity.type
_entity.pdbx_description
1 polymer ?
#
loop_
_entity_poly.entity_id
_entity_poly.type
_entity_poly.pdbx_seq_one_letter_code
_entity_poly.pdbx_strand_id
1 'polypeptide(L)'
;SEMCIRDSFNAYCQLLNGSIKIARQHLDEVEPLREKLVPGILQHLLIADALYWEKKGEYEKALEAYDTFFHTDYAKINSSLYKETMMNKANLLVKMGRKEEAYVQYGAVFSYIKSSFEKNYPKEIDQLTTHFQADQLTYQNEQDRLFSYRFYLGGIIICTLALFLFLYF
;
A
#
# COMPACT_ATOMS: atom_id res chain seq x y z
N SER A 1 5.00 -32.77 8.91
CA SER A 1 3.60 -32.82 8.84
C SER A 1 2.89 -31.84 9.77
N GLU A 2 1.87 -32.17 10.57
CA GLU A 2 1.11 -31.18 11.37
C GLU A 2 1.96 -30.37 12.37
N MET A 3 2.98 -31.01 12.96
CA MET A 3 3.89 -30.34 13.89
C MET A 3 4.67 -29.19 13.22
N CYS A 4 5.17 -29.41 12.00
CA CYS A 4 5.91 -28.36 11.26
C CYS A 4 5.01 -27.18 10.85
N ILE A 5 3.74 -27.44 10.50
CA ILE A 5 2.75 -26.41 10.20
C ILE A 5 2.55 -25.52 11.43
N ARG A 6 2.29 -26.14 12.56
CA ARG A 6 2.08 -25.47 13.83
C ARG A 6 3.30 -24.64 14.25
N ASP A 7 4.50 -25.19 14.10
CA ASP A 7 5.71 -24.52 14.58
C ASP A 7 6.13 -23.35 13.67
N SER A 8 5.97 -23.47 12.35
CA SER A 8 6.18 -22.34 11.43
C SER A 8 5.20 -21.20 11.71
N PHE A 9 3.92 -21.53 11.94
CA PHE A 9 2.91 -20.53 12.26
C PHE A 9 3.12 -19.94 13.65
N ASN A 10 3.50 -20.75 14.64
CA ASN A 10 3.83 -20.29 15.98
C ASN A 10 5.03 -19.34 15.97
N ALA A 11 6.10 -19.66 15.21
CA ALA A 11 7.23 -18.73 15.06
C ALA A 11 6.79 -17.37 14.56
N TYR A 12 5.97 -17.33 13.51
CA TYR A 12 5.41 -16.07 12.97
C TYR A 12 4.58 -15.32 14.02
N CYS A 13 3.64 -15.99 14.70
CA CYS A 13 2.82 -15.37 15.74
C CYS A 13 3.65 -14.85 16.93
N GLN A 14 4.67 -15.59 17.35
CA GLN A 14 5.56 -15.20 18.45
C GLN A 14 6.39 -13.95 18.08
N LEU A 15 6.80 -13.81 16.82
CA LEU A 15 7.49 -12.61 16.33
C LEU A 15 6.58 -11.39 16.30
N LEU A 16 5.32 -11.55 15.89
CA LEU A 16 4.33 -10.48 15.98
C LEU A 16 4.10 -10.02 17.42
N ASN A 17 4.11 -10.95 18.37
CA ASN A 17 3.96 -10.68 19.80
C ASN A 17 5.26 -10.22 20.50
N GLY A 18 6.37 -10.12 19.76
CA GLY A 18 7.65 -9.64 20.30
C GLY A 18 8.49 -10.72 21.01
N SER A 19 8.09 -11.99 21.00
CA SER A 19 8.77 -13.10 21.70
C SER A 19 9.89 -13.71 20.84
N ILE A 20 10.95 -12.97 20.55
CA ILE A 20 12.04 -13.35 19.63
C ILE A 20 12.68 -14.69 20.01
N LYS A 21 12.91 -14.95 21.32
CA LYS A 21 13.57 -16.17 21.79
C LYS A 21 12.74 -17.43 21.51
N ILE A 22 11.44 -17.37 21.77
CA ILE A 22 10.52 -18.48 21.53
C ILE A 22 10.37 -18.72 20.02
N ALA A 23 10.26 -17.64 19.24
CA ALA A 23 10.21 -17.73 17.80
C ALA A 23 11.46 -18.44 17.22
N ARG A 24 12.65 -18.13 17.74
CA ARG A 24 13.89 -18.79 17.31
C ARG A 24 13.87 -20.29 17.56
N GLN A 25 13.36 -20.75 18.71
CA GLN A 25 13.24 -22.16 18.98
C GLN A 25 12.38 -22.88 17.93
N HIS A 26 11.22 -22.32 17.59
CA HIS A 26 10.36 -22.90 16.56
C HIS A 26 11.00 -22.86 15.16
N LEU A 27 11.74 -21.82 14.82
CA LEU A 27 12.46 -21.75 13.55
C LEU A 27 13.55 -22.85 13.48
N ASP A 28 14.32 -23.04 14.55
CA ASP A 28 15.36 -24.09 14.63
C ASP A 28 14.79 -25.51 14.52
N GLU A 29 13.59 -25.75 15.07
CA GLU A 29 12.90 -27.04 14.99
C GLU A 29 12.42 -27.35 13.56
N VAL A 30 12.07 -26.32 12.78
CA VAL A 30 11.53 -26.50 11.42
C VAL A 30 12.63 -26.48 10.36
N GLU A 31 13.75 -25.81 10.59
CA GLU A 31 14.84 -25.64 9.61
C GLU A 31 15.31 -26.97 8.95
N PRO A 32 15.52 -28.08 9.69
CA PRO A 32 15.93 -29.34 9.07
C PRO A 32 14.89 -29.95 8.12
N LEU A 33 13.66 -29.45 8.17
CA LEU A 33 12.53 -29.95 7.39
C LEU A 33 12.15 -29.02 6.25
N ARG A 34 12.85 -27.90 6.09
CA ARG A 34 12.55 -26.81 5.13
C ARG A 34 12.27 -27.32 3.73
N GLU A 35 13.12 -28.20 3.20
CA GLU A 35 12.99 -28.75 1.84
C GLU A 35 11.77 -29.66 1.63
N LYS A 36 11.18 -30.15 2.72
CA LYS A 36 10.02 -31.04 2.69
C LYS A 36 8.71 -30.32 2.94
N LEU A 37 8.76 -29.01 3.21
CA LEU A 37 7.58 -28.23 3.51
C LEU A 37 6.76 -27.94 2.24
N VAL A 38 5.44 -27.98 2.39
CA VAL A 38 4.54 -27.54 1.32
C VAL A 38 4.62 -26.02 1.15
N PRO A 39 4.37 -25.48 -0.06
CA PRO A 39 4.55 -24.06 -0.38
C PRO A 39 3.90 -23.10 0.62
N GLY A 40 2.67 -23.39 1.07
CA GLY A 40 1.95 -22.50 1.99
C GLY A 40 2.62 -22.38 3.37
N ILE A 41 3.28 -23.46 3.84
CA ILE A 41 4.00 -23.44 5.12
C ILE A 41 5.35 -22.75 4.94
N LEU A 42 6.03 -23.02 3.84
CA LEU A 42 7.31 -22.42 3.52
C LEU A 42 7.21 -20.89 3.38
N GLN A 43 6.07 -20.35 2.90
CA GLN A 43 5.81 -18.91 2.90
C GLN A 43 5.89 -18.31 4.32
N HIS A 44 5.20 -18.92 5.29
CA HIS A 44 5.19 -18.44 6.66
C HIS A 44 6.58 -18.54 7.31
N LEU A 45 7.32 -19.60 7.01
CA LEU A 45 8.68 -19.79 7.50
C LEU A 45 9.63 -18.68 6.98
N LEU A 46 9.60 -18.40 5.68
CA LEU A 46 10.44 -17.37 5.07
C LEU A 46 10.14 -15.97 5.62
N ILE A 47 8.86 -15.68 5.87
CA ILE A 47 8.47 -14.40 6.46
C ILE A 47 8.87 -14.34 7.94
N ALA A 48 8.73 -15.44 8.68
CA ALA A 48 9.19 -15.52 10.07
C ALA A 48 10.71 -15.32 10.16
N ASP A 49 11.50 -15.90 9.26
CA ASP A 49 12.95 -15.63 9.18
C ASP A 49 13.24 -14.13 8.99
N ALA A 50 12.56 -13.48 8.02
CA ALA A 50 12.73 -12.05 7.76
C ALA A 50 12.39 -11.19 8.99
N LEU A 51 11.25 -11.46 9.63
CA LEU A 51 10.82 -10.76 10.84
C LEU A 51 11.77 -11.00 12.02
N TYR A 52 12.31 -12.22 12.16
CA TYR A 52 13.29 -12.54 13.18
C TYR A 52 14.54 -11.67 13.06
N TRP A 53 15.13 -11.60 11.86
CA TRP A 53 16.30 -10.78 11.61
C TRP A 53 16.01 -9.29 11.77
N GLU A 54 14.83 -8.83 11.33
CA GLU A 54 14.40 -7.45 11.53
C GLU A 54 14.30 -7.08 13.02
N LYS A 55 13.67 -7.95 13.83
CA LYS A 55 13.56 -7.74 15.29
C LYS A 55 14.91 -7.78 15.99
N LYS A 56 15.86 -8.51 15.46
CA LYS A 56 17.24 -8.58 15.96
C LYS A 56 18.08 -7.35 15.57
N GLY A 57 17.58 -6.52 14.64
CA GLY A 57 18.29 -5.35 14.11
C GLY A 57 19.28 -5.70 12.99
N GLU A 58 19.29 -6.95 12.52
CA GLU A 58 20.14 -7.41 11.41
C GLU A 58 19.41 -7.18 10.07
N TYR A 59 19.24 -5.92 9.70
CA TYR A 59 18.35 -5.48 8.62
C TYR A 59 18.73 -6.01 7.24
N GLU A 60 20.03 -6.17 6.94
CA GLU A 60 20.46 -6.73 5.65
C GLU A 60 20.05 -8.20 5.51
N LYS A 61 20.15 -9.00 6.58
CA LYS A 61 19.67 -10.38 6.57
C LYS A 61 18.14 -10.46 6.46
N ALA A 62 17.45 -9.54 7.10
CA ALA A 62 16.00 -9.44 6.97
C ALA A 62 15.59 -9.12 5.53
N LEU A 63 16.29 -8.19 4.87
CA LEU A 63 16.06 -7.82 3.48
C LEU A 63 16.29 -9.00 2.54
N GLU A 64 17.39 -9.74 2.72
CA GLU A 64 17.71 -10.94 1.95
C GLU A 64 16.63 -12.04 2.10
N ALA A 65 16.10 -12.21 3.32
CA ALA A 65 15.03 -13.16 3.58
C ALA A 65 13.71 -12.73 2.90
N TYR A 66 13.36 -11.43 2.90
CA TYR A 66 12.23 -10.92 2.13
C TYR A 66 12.44 -11.13 0.62
N ASP A 67 13.64 -10.87 0.11
CA ASP A 67 13.95 -11.08 -1.31
C ASP A 67 13.83 -12.56 -1.69
N THR A 68 14.31 -13.46 -0.85
CA THR A 68 14.15 -14.90 -1.02
C THR A 68 12.68 -15.28 -1.13
N PHE A 69 11.80 -14.73 -0.27
CA PHE A 69 10.35 -14.95 -0.36
C PHE A 69 9.79 -14.52 -1.73
N PHE A 70 10.15 -13.32 -2.22
CA PHE A 70 9.62 -12.81 -3.49
C PHE A 70 10.14 -13.55 -4.73
N HIS A 71 11.28 -14.21 -4.65
CA HIS A 71 11.83 -15.04 -5.72
C HIS A 71 11.24 -16.45 -5.80
N THR A 72 10.35 -16.81 -4.88
CA THR A 72 9.69 -18.12 -4.91
C THR A 72 8.47 -18.12 -5.83
N ASP A 73 8.26 -19.19 -6.60
CA ASP A 73 7.13 -19.34 -7.52
C ASP A 73 5.77 -19.31 -6.80
N TYR A 74 5.76 -19.62 -5.52
CA TYR A 74 4.56 -19.67 -4.68
C TYR A 74 4.31 -18.38 -3.87
N ALA A 75 5.14 -17.36 -3.99
CA ALA A 75 4.99 -16.11 -3.21
C ALA A 75 3.58 -15.50 -3.30
N LYS A 76 2.92 -15.62 -4.45
CA LYS A 76 1.60 -15.05 -4.74
C LYS A 76 0.41 -15.95 -4.42
N ILE A 77 0.61 -17.17 -3.88
CA ILE A 77 -0.49 -18.10 -3.56
C ILE A 77 -1.45 -17.47 -2.54
N ASN A 78 -0.92 -16.82 -1.50
CA ASN A 78 -1.70 -16.06 -0.55
C ASN A 78 -1.53 -14.56 -0.82
N SER A 79 -2.51 -13.95 -1.50
CA SER A 79 -2.45 -12.54 -1.91
C SER A 79 -2.40 -11.56 -0.74
N SER A 80 -3.01 -11.91 0.41
CA SER A 80 -2.97 -11.08 1.62
C SER A 80 -1.57 -11.08 2.23
N LEU A 81 -0.98 -12.27 2.38
CA LEU A 81 0.35 -12.45 2.91
C LEU A 81 1.41 -11.81 1.99
N TYR A 82 1.25 -11.95 0.67
CA TYR A 82 2.11 -11.30 -0.31
C TYR A 82 2.11 -9.77 -0.16
N LYS A 83 0.93 -9.17 -0.08
CA LYS A 83 0.77 -7.72 0.11
C LYS A 83 1.39 -7.25 1.43
N GLU A 84 1.13 -7.97 2.52
CA GLU A 84 1.69 -7.67 3.84
C GLU A 84 3.23 -7.72 3.81
N THR A 85 3.79 -8.76 3.19
CA THR A 85 5.24 -8.91 3.06
C THR A 85 5.88 -7.82 2.21
N MET A 86 5.22 -7.39 1.12
CA MET A 86 5.66 -6.22 0.33
C MET A 86 5.71 -4.95 1.20
N MET A 87 4.72 -4.73 2.05
CA MET A 87 4.66 -3.58 2.95
C MET A 87 5.76 -3.66 4.01
N ASN A 88 5.98 -4.84 4.60
CA ASN A 88 7.04 -5.06 5.59
C ASN A 88 8.42 -4.79 5.00
N LYS A 89 8.71 -5.24 3.78
CA LYS A 89 9.94 -4.92 3.07
C LYS A 89 10.12 -3.41 2.86
N ALA A 90 9.06 -2.69 2.44
CA ALA A 90 9.11 -1.24 2.28
C ALA A 90 9.42 -0.53 3.61
N ASN A 91 8.77 -0.94 4.70
CA ASN A 91 9.01 -0.41 6.04
C ASN A 91 10.44 -0.69 6.53
N LEU A 92 10.99 -1.87 6.22
CA LEU A 92 12.38 -2.21 6.53
C LEU A 92 13.36 -1.29 5.82
N LEU A 93 13.16 -1.02 4.53
CA LEU A 93 13.98 -0.09 3.75
C LEU A 93 13.97 1.32 4.34
N VAL A 94 12.82 1.79 4.87
CA VAL A 94 12.75 3.07 5.61
C VAL A 94 13.62 3.02 6.87
N LYS A 95 13.55 1.93 7.66
CA LYS A 95 14.37 1.76 8.88
C LYS A 95 15.86 1.74 8.57
N MET A 96 16.25 1.22 7.41
CA MET A 96 17.63 1.21 6.92
C MET A 96 18.09 2.57 6.36
N GLY A 97 17.19 3.56 6.23
CA GLY A 97 17.48 4.86 5.62
C GLY A 97 17.53 4.84 4.09
N ARG A 98 17.18 3.72 3.44
CA ARG A 98 17.18 3.52 1.97
C ARG A 98 15.88 4.07 1.37
N LYS A 99 15.70 5.39 1.46
CA LYS A 99 14.43 6.08 1.16
C LYS A 99 13.98 5.93 -0.29
N GLU A 100 14.89 6.02 -1.24
CA GLU A 100 14.60 5.89 -2.68
C GLU A 100 14.05 4.50 -3.00
N GLU A 101 14.67 3.47 -2.45
CA GLU A 101 14.22 2.08 -2.64
C GLU A 101 12.90 1.81 -1.92
N ALA A 102 12.71 2.38 -0.73
CA ALA A 102 11.44 2.31 -0.03
C ALA A 102 10.32 2.94 -0.84
N TYR A 103 10.57 4.11 -1.45
CA TYR A 103 9.59 4.78 -2.32
C TYR A 103 9.19 3.90 -3.52
N VAL A 104 10.16 3.29 -4.21
CA VAL A 104 9.89 2.37 -5.31
C VAL A 104 9.06 1.17 -4.83
N GLN A 105 9.43 0.61 -3.67
CA GLN A 105 8.72 -0.53 -3.09
C GLN A 105 7.27 -0.18 -2.70
N TYR A 106 7.01 0.99 -2.11
CA TYR A 106 5.65 1.46 -1.84
C TYR A 106 4.84 1.67 -3.12
N GLY A 107 5.47 2.19 -4.19
CA GLY A 107 4.86 2.28 -5.51
C GLY A 107 4.41 0.91 -6.05
N ALA A 108 5.25 -0.12 -5.88
CA ALA A 108 4.90 -1.49 -6.24
C ALA A 108 3.73 -2.05 -5.40
N VAL A 109 3.72 -1.78 -4.08
CA VAL A 109 2.60 -2.15 -3.19
C VAL A 109 1.30 -1.50 -3.66
N PHE A 110 1.34 -0.19 -3.93
CA PHE A 110 0.17 0.54 -4.41
C PHE A 110 -0.36 -0.01 -5.73
N SER A 111 0.53 -0.27 -6.69
CA SER A 111 0.17 -0.85 -7.99
C SER A 111 -0.44 -2.24 -7.85
N TYR A 112 0.09 -3.08 -6.96
CA TYR A 112 -0.45 -4.41 -6.68
C TYR A 112 -1.86 -4.32 -6.06
N ILE A 113 -2.06 -3.44 -5.08
CA ILE A 113 -3.36 -3.22 -4.45
C ILE A 113 -4.37 -2.73 -5.50
N LYS A 114 -4.00 -1.70 -6.28
CA LYS A 114 -4.84 -1.13 -7.33
C LYS A 114 -5.28 -2.20 -8.33
N SER A 115 -4.34 -2.97 -8.88
CA SER A 115 -4.67 -4.04 -9.83
C SER A 115 -5.55 -5.14 -9.24
N SER A 116 -5.39 -5.45 -7.95
CA SER A 116 -6.23 -6.40 -7.23
C SER A 116 -7.66 -5.88 -7.05
N PHE A 117 -7.84 -4.59 -6.75
CA PHE A 117 -9.15 -3.96 -6.67
C PHE A 117 -9.84 -3.90 -8.03
N GLU A 118 -9.14 -3.46 -9.06
CA GLU A 118 -9.67 -3.40 -10.44
C GLU A 118 -10.12 -4.77 -10.95
N LYS A 119 -9.40 -5.84 -10.57
CA LYS A 119 -9.76 -7.21 -10.93
C LYS A 119 -10.99 -7.73 -10.19
N ASN A 120 -11.10 -7.43 -8.89
CA ASN A 120 -12.13 -8.00 -8.02
C ASN A 120 -13.42 -7.16 -7.97
N TYR A 121 -13.31 -5.86 -8.20
CA TYR A 121 -14.40 -4.89 -8.09
C TYR A 121 -14.47 -3.93 -9.31
N PRO A 122 -14.45 -4.44 -10.56
CA PRO A 122 -14.39 -3.58 -11.74
C PRO A 122 -15.63 -2.68 -11.85
N LYS A 123 -16.80 -3.16 -11.47
CA LYS A 123 -18.06 -2.42 -11.56
C LYS A 123 -18.14 -1.29 -10.53
N GLU A 124 -17.68 -1.54 -9.31
CA GLU A 124 -17.65 -0.56 -8.23
C GLU A 124 -16.65 0.56 -8.51
N ILE A 125 -15.50 0.23 -9.08
CA ILE A 125 -14.48 1.22 -9.50
C ILE A 125 -15.01 2.08 -10.64
N ASP A 126 -15.68 1.48 -11.63
CA ASP A 126 -16.29 2.21 -12.75
C ASP A 126 -17.37 3.18 -12.25
N GLN A 127 -18.26 2.72 -11.36
CA GLN A 127 -19.26 3.56 -10.74
C GLN A 127 -18.64 4.72 -9.94
N LEU A 128 -17.63 4.45 -9.11
CA LEU A 128 -16.96 5.47 -8.31
C LEU A 128 -16.28 6.51 -9.21
N THR A 129 -15.62 6.06 -10.28
CA THR A 129 -14.98 6.95 -11.25
C THR A 129 -16.01 7.83 -11.95
N THR A 130 -17.14 7.26 -12.35
CA THR A 130 -18.24 8.00 -13.01
C THR A 130 -18.83 9.06 -12.07
N HIS A 131 -19.07 8.71 -10.80
CA HIS A 131 -19.54 9.67 -9.79
C HIS A 131 -18.53 10.80 -9.57
N PHE A 132 -17.25 10.47 -9.42
CA PHE A 132 -16.21 11.48 -9.23
C PHE A 132 -16.10 12.45 -10.41
N GLN A 133 -16.19 11.94 -11.66
CA GLN A 133 -16.19 12.76 -12.86
C GLN A 133 -17.42 13.68 -12.93
N ALA A 134 -18.61 13.15 -12.58
CA ALA A 134 -19.83 13.93 -12.52
C ALA A 134 -19.75 15.05 -11.47
N ASP A 135 -19.23 14.76 -10.29
CA ASP A 135 -19.03 15.75 -9.22
C ASP A 135 -18.03 16.83 -9.64
N GLN A 136 -16.92 16.45 -10.28
CA GLN A 136 -15.96 17.43 -10.83
C GLN A 136 -16.59 18.36 -11.88
N LEU A 137 -17.37 17.80 -12.80
CA LEU A 137 -18.05 18.58 -13.83
C LEU A 137 -19.06 19.56 -13.21
N THR A 138 -19.81 19.10 -12.20
CA THR A 138 -20.75 19.93 -11.48
C THR A 138 -20.05 21.09 -10.78
N TYR A 139 -18.94 20.83 -10.10
CA TYR A 139 -18.14 21.83 -9.44
C TYR A 139 -17.57 22.86 -10.44
N GLN A 140 -17.06 22.40 -11.58
CA GLN A 140 -16.57 23.31 -12.64
C GLN A 140 -17.70 24.21 -13.18
N ASN A 141 -18.88 23.64 -13.46
CA ASN A 141 -20.04 24.41 -13.94
C ASN A 141 -20.49 25.46 -12.92
N GLU A 142 -20.44 25.16 -11.62
CA GLU A 142 -20.75 26.14 -10.58
C GLU A 142 -19.73 27.27 -10.52
N GLN A 143 -18.44 26.98 -10.67
CA GLN A 143 -17.38 27.98 -10.72
C GLN A 143 -17.54 28.90 -11.94
N ASP A 144 -17.84 28.33 -13.10
CA ASP A 144 -18.06 29.12 -14.34
C ASP A 144 -19.30 30.01 -14.23
N ARG A 145 -20.38 29.53 -13.59
CA ARG A 145 -21.56 30.35 -13.29
C ARG A 145 -21.22 31.51 -12.37
N LEU A 146 -20.49 31.25 -11.29
CA LEU A 146 -20.08 32.31 -10.35
C LEU A 146 -19.16 33.35 -11.02
N PHE A 147 -18.24 32.87 -11.87
CA PHE A 147 -17.36 33.77 -12.64
C PHE A 147 -18.18 34.65 -13.60
N SER A 148 -19.08 34.07 -14.37
CA SER A 148 -19.98 34.80 -15.27
C SER A 148 -20.83 35.83 -14.53
N TYR A 149 -21.41 35.44 -13.38
CA TYR A 149 -22.19 36.34 -12.55
C TYR A 149 -21.40 37.55 -12.04
N ARG A 150 -20.16 37.34 -11.60
CA ARG A 150 -19.25 38.42 -11.17
C ARG A 150 -18.90 39.33 -12.33
N PHE A 151 -18.72 38.78 -13.53
CA PHE A 151 -18.43 39.57 -14.74
C PHE A 151 -19.61 40.46 -15.13
N TYR A 152 -20.85 39.95 -15.08
CA TYR A 152 -22.07 40.73 -15.31
C TYR A 152 -22.26 41.82 -14.28
N LEU A 153 -22.06 41.57 -13.02
CA LEU A 153 -22.12 42.57 -11.95
C LEU A 153 -21.08 43.69 -12.16
N GLY A 154 -19.85 43.32 -12.49
CA GLY A 154 -18.79 44.30 -12.81
C GLY A 154 -19.14 45.16 -14.00
N GLY A 155 -19.71 44.59 -15.06
CA GLY A 155 -20.19 45.33 -16.23
C GLY A 155 -21.30 46.35 -15.90
N ILE A 156 -22.28 45.93 -15.09
CA ILE A 156 -23.37 46.83 -14.65
C ILE A 156 -22.79 48.00 -13.85
N ILE A 157 -21.86 47.77 -12.93
CA ILE A 157 -21.24 48.85 -12.14
C ILE A 157 -20.49 49.84 -13.03
N ILE A 158 -19.74 49.37 -14.01
CA ILE A 158 -19.01 50.24 -14.96
C ILE A 158 -19.99 51.05 -15.78
N CYS A 159 -21.05 50.45 -16.32
CA CYS A 159 -22.07 51.15 -17.10
C CYS A 159 -22.79 52.24 -16.27
N THR A 160 -23.14 51.92 -15.01
CA THR A 160 -23.79 52.94 -14.13
C THR A 160 -22.87 54.10 -13.78
N LEU A 161 -21.59 53.85 -13.54
CA LEU A 161 -20.59 54.91 -13.32
C LEU A 161 -20.39 55.79 -14.55
N ALA A 162 -20.33 55.20 -15.75
CA ALA A 162 -20.21 55.91 -17.00
C ALA A 162 -21.43 56.82 -17.27
N LEU A 163 -22.65 56.31 -17.01
CA LEU A 163 -23.88 57.10 -17.10
C LEU A 163 -23.90 58.28 -16.10
N PHE A 164 -23.44 58.05 -14.88
CA PHE A 164 -23.37 59.10 -13.85
C PHE A 164 -22.40 60.22 -14.26
N LEU A 165 -21.22 59.84 -14.79
CA LEU A 165 -20.26 60.83 -15.33
C LEU A 165 -20.83 61.59 -16.51
N PHE A 166 -21.56 60.94 -17.41
CA PHE A 166 -22.17 61.61 -18.58
C PHE A 166 -23.27 62.59 -18.19
N LEU A 167 -24.03 62.35 -17.12
CA LEU A 167 -25.07 63.23 -16.63
C LEU A 167 -24.52 64.42 -15.81
N TYR A 168 -23.30 64.26 -15.27
CA TYR A 168 -22.68 65.32 -14.44
C TYR A 168 -21.85 66.31 -15.25
N PHE A 169 -21.43 65.97 -16.47
CA PHE A 169 -20.76 66.84 -17.43
C PHE A 169 -21.76 67.36 -18.49
#